data_0f12c89f01a42d9e50785af313661f1c
#
_entry.id   0f12c89f01a42d9e50785af313661f1c
#
_cell.length_a   1.000
_cell.length_b   1.000
_cell.length_c   1.000
_cell.angle_alpha   90.00
_cell.angle_beta   90.00
_cell.angle_gamma   90.00
#
_symmetry.space_group_name_H-M   'P 1'
#
loop_
_entity.id
_entity.type
_entity.pdbx_description
1 polymer ?
#
loop_
_entity_poly.entity_id
_entity_poly.type
_entity_poly.pdbx_seq_one_letter_code
_entity_poly.pdbx_strand_id
1 'polypeptide(L)'
;MKPLTPLQRKALFMGIRPAAIEVGEDPEVYRKRILKEELGVEHLDEVSRNGGFDKLMSRIWADRGDYERALSYSKGSEVRLVHLIVDAAKKIVAASPDYDGNEYQYVVGVMAQSKMFERLPGTEPAVFMHEMCYGYYKEEQLKSLLVMLNAYLGRLRSRTR
;
A
#
# COMPACT_ATOMS: atom_id res chain seq x y z
N MET A 1 25.67 6.02 -0.49
CA MET A 1 24.53 5.63 0.34
C MET A 1 24.77 6.05 1.78
N LYS A 2 23.78 6.73 2.40
CA LYS A 2 23.88 7.09 3.82
C LYS A 2 23.36 5.92 4.67
N PRO A 3 24.13 5.43 5.66
CA PRO A 3 23.69 4.34 6.52
C PRO A 3 22.61 4.79 7.50
N LEU A 4 21.94 3.82 8.12
CA LEU A 4 20.94 4.09 9.15
C LEU A 4 21.52 4.88 10.32
N THR A 5 20.72 5.79 10.87
CA THR A 5 21.09 6.44 12.15
C THR A 5 20.94 5.45 13.30
N PRO A 6 21.59 5.68 14.47
CA PRO A 6 21.39 4.83 15.64
C PRO A 6 19.94 4.73 16.08
N LEU A 7 19.16 5.81 15.98
CA LEU A 7 17.73 5.80 16.32
C LEU A 7 16.92 4.95 15.34
N GLN A 8 17.21 5.03 14.04
CA GLN A 8 16.55 4.20 13.03
C GLN A 8 16.87 2.71 13.26
N ARG A 9 18.13 2.40 13.53
CA ARG A 9 18.57 1.04 13.79
C ARG A 9 17.85 0.47 15.02
N LYS A 10 17.74 1.26 16.09
CA LYS A 10 17.00 0.90 17.30
C LYS A 10 15.52 0.66 17.01
N ALA A 11 14.89 1.54 16.22
CA ALA A 11 13.47 1.40 15.85
C ALA A 11 13.23 0.09 15.09
N LEU A 12 14.12 -0.27 14.16
CA LEU A 12 14.02 -1.54 13.42
C LEU A 12 14.12 -2.73 14.37
N PHE A 13 15.10 -2.77 15.25
CA PHE A 13 15.26 -3.86 16.22
C PHE A 13 14.05 -3.99 17.14
N MET A 14 13.51 -2.87 17.61
CA MET A 14 12.30 -2.89 18.45
C MET A 14 11.06 -3.37 17.71
N GLY A 15 10.98 -3.15 16.40
CA GLY A 15 9.85 -3.58 15.58
C GLY A 15 9.94 -5.03 15.11
N ILE A 16 11.15 -5.53 14.84
CA ILE A 16 11.38 -6.86 14.28
C ILE A 16 10.84 -7.98 15.18
N ARG A 17 11.13 -7.93 16.48
CA ARG A 17 10.74 -9.01 17.39
C ARG A 17 9.22 -9.18 17.51
N PRO A 18 8.42 -8.11 17.74
CA PRO A 18 6.97 -8.26 17.76
C PRO A 18 6.39 -8.72 16.42
N ALA A 19 6.94 -8.25 15.30
CA ALA A 19 6.50 -8.68 13.97
C ALA A 19 6.79 -10.16 13.73
N ALA A 20 7.98 -10.62 14.12
CA ALA A 20 8.36 -12.03 14.00
C ALA A 20 7.43 -12.93 14.83
N ILE A 21 7.09 -12.52 16.05
CA ILE A 21 6.14 -13.25 16.90
C ILE A 21 4.78 -13.33 16.22
N GLU A 22 4.30 -12.24 15.67
CA GLU A 22 2.99 -12.18 15.02
C GLU A 22 2.90 -13.14 13.83
N VAL A 23 3.95 -13.24 13.02
CA VAL A 23 3.97 -14.16 11.86
C VAL A 23 4.49 -15.56 12.20
N GLY A 24 4.85 -15.83 13.46
CA GLY A 24 5.28 -17.15 13.91
C GLY A 24 6.69 -17.55 13.49
N GLU A 25 7.60 -16.58 13.33
CA GLU A 25 8.99 -16.82 12.94
C GLU A 25 9.97 -16.45 14.04
N ASP A 26 11.17 -17.06 14.02
CA ASP A 26 12.30 -16.62 14.80
C ASP A 26 12.71 -15.18 14.35
N PRO A 27 13.01 -14.26 15.29
CA PRO A 27 13.34 -12.88 14.94
C PRO A 27 14.50 -12.73 13.94
N GLU A 28 15.54 -13.56 14.05
CA GLU A 28 16.68 -13.50 13.13
C GLU A 28 16.31 -13.99 11.73
N VAL A 29 15.52 -15.07 11.65
CA VAL A 29 15.00 -15.61 10.38
C VAL A 29 14.11 -14.57 9.72
N TYR A 30 13.19 -13.97 10.47
CA TYR A 30 12.30 -12.90 9.99
C TYR A 30 13.10 -11.73 9.45
N ARG A 31 14.09 -11.24 10.22
CA ARG A 31 14.92 -10.11 9.79
C ARG A 31 15.60 -10.38 8.45
N LYS A 32 16.24 -11.53 8.29
CA LYS A 32 16.93 -11.91 7.06
C LYS A 32 15.97 -11.99 5.90
N ARG A 33 14.78 -12.53 6.12
CA ARG A 33 13.78 -12.70 5.08
C ARG A 33 13.26 -11.34 4.57
N ILE A 34 12.87 -10.43 5.47
CA ILE A 34 12.34 -9.12 5.05
C ILE A 34 13.42 -8.26 4.37
N LEU A 35 14.66 -8.31 4.84
CA LEU A 35 15.76 -7.60 4.20
C LEU A 35 15.93 -8.05 2.74
N LYS A 36 15.88 -9.35 2.51
CA LYS A 36 16.03 -9.93 1.17
C LYS A 36 14.81 -9.63 0.30
N GLU A 37 13.60 -9.85 0.82
CA GLU A 37 12.37 -9.64 0.05
C GLU A 37 12.16 -8.18 -0.32
N GLU A 38 12.41 -7.25 0.62
CA GLU A 38 12.10 -5.85 0.41
C GLU A 38 13.23 -5.08 -0.28
N LEU A 39 14.47 -5.37 0.05
CA LEU A 39 15.63 -4.59 -0.39
C LEU A 39 16.67 -5.39 -1.15
N GLY A 40 16.56 -6.71 -1.21
CA GLY A 40 17.55 -7.56 -1.86
C GLY A 40 18.90 -7.56 -1.15
N VAL A 41 18.95 -7.23 0.14
CA VAL A 41 20.19 -7.17 0.93
C VAL A 41 20.18 -8.22 2.05
N GLU A 42 21.36 -8.52 2.59
CA GLU A 42 21.51 -9.53 3.63
C GLU A 42 21.71 -8.95 5.04
N HIS A 43 22.28 -7.73 5.12
CA HIS A 43 22.66 -7.11 6.39
C HIS A 43 22.05 -5.72 6.55
N LEU A 44 21.77 -5.34 7.80
CA LEU A 44 21.26 -4.00 8.15
C LEU A 44 22.22 -2.88 7.72
N ASP A 45 23.52 -3.16 7.68
CA ASP A 45 24.52 -2.18 7.26
C ASP A 45 24.34 -1.75 5.78
N GLU A 46 23.64 -2.54 4.98
CA GLU A 46 23.36 -2.27 3.58
C GLU A 46 22.06 -1.48 3.38
N VAL A 47 21.33 -1.20 4.45
CA VAL A 47 20.05 -0.48 4.38
C VAL A 47 20.30 1.03 4.35
N SER A 48 19.69 1.73 3.38
CA SER A 48 19.81 3.17 3.28
C SER A 48 18.93 3.89 4.30
N ARG A 49 19.45 5.03 4.82
CA ARG A 49 18.70 5.93 5.69
C ARG A 49 17.42 6.44 5.02
N ASN A 50 17.50 6.69 3.71
CA ASN A 50 16.41 7.22 2.90
C ASN A 50 15.81 6.10 2.04
N GLY A 51 14.52 5.85 2.21
CA GLY A 51 13.81 4.84 1.45
C GLY A 51 13.90 3.44 2.03
N GLY A 52 15.09 2.91 2.26
CA GLY A 52 15.26 1.57 2.83
C GLY A 52 14.65 1.42 4.21
N PHE A 53 14.91 2.37 5.11
CA PHE A 53 14.32 2.39 6.45
C PHE A 53 12.78 2.42 6.38
N ASP A 54 12.22 3.35 5.61
CA ASP A 54 10.77 3.50 5.51
C ASP A 54 10.12 2.25 4.93
N LYS A 55 10.74 1.62 3.96
CA LYS A 55 10.22 0.39 3.35
C LYS A 55 10.18 -0.77 4.35
N LEU A 56 11.24 -0.94 5.13
CA LEU A 56 11.27 -1.98 6.17
C LEU A 56 10.27 -1.70 7.28
N MET A 57 10.17 -0.46 7.75
CA MET A 57 9.21 -0.10 8.80
C MET A 57 7.76 -0.29 8.34
N SER A 58 7.47 0.05 7.09
CA SER A 58 6.15 -0.21 6.51
C SER A 58 5.82 -1.71 6.53
N ARG A 59 6.78 -2.56 6.12
CA ARG A 59 6.61 -4.02 6.15
C ARG A 59 6.40 -4.55 7.57
N ILE A 60 7.21 -4.08 8.52
CA ILE A 60 7.14 -4.51 9.93
C ILE A 60 5.78 -4.18 10.52
N TRP A 61 5.26 -2.98 10.32
CA TRP A 61 3.95 -2.60 10.84
C TRP A 61 2.81 -3.38 10.15
N ALA A 62 2.92 -3.64 8.84
CA ALA A 62 1.95 -4.47 8.13
C ALA A 62 1.92 -5.89 8.68
N ASP A 63 3.09 -6.51 8.93
CA ASP A 63 3.20 -7.84 9.51
C ASP A 63 2.66 -7.89 10.94
N ARG A 64 2.66 -6.77 11.65
CA ARG A 64 2.05 -6.63 12.98
C ARG A 64 0.54 -6.37 12.92
N GLY A 65 -0.03 -6.25 11.72
CA GLY A 65 -1.45 -5.96 11.54
C GLY A 65 -1.85 -4.50 11.67
N ASP A 66 -0.90 -3.59 11.86
CA ASP A 66 -1.16 -2.15 11.97
C ASP A 66 -0.90 -1.46 10.62
N TYR A 67 -1.88 -1.55 9.74
CA TYR A 67 -1.77 -1.02 8.38
C TYR A 67 -1.78 0.51 8.32
N GLU A 68 -2.38 1.17 9.30
CA GLU A 68 -2.36 2.64 9.36
C GLU A 68 -0.94 3.15 9.62
N ARG A 69 -0.23 2.55 10.57
CA ARG A 69 1.19 2.88 10.82
C ARG A 69 2.06 2.48 9.65
N ALA A 70 1.80 1.33 9.03
CA ALA A 70 2.51 0.91 7.83
C ALA A 70 2.38 1.97 6.73
N LEU A 71 1.17 2.48 6.51
CA LEU A 71 0.92 3.51 5.51
C LEU A 71 1.66 4.82 5.82
N SER A 72 1.86 5.16 7.09
CA SER A 72 2.56 6.39 7.48
C SER A 72 4.00 6.44 6.99
N TYR A 73 4.60 5.29 6.67
CA TYR A 73 5.94 5.21 6.08
C TYR A 73 5.93 5.25 4.55
N SER A 74 4.76 5.21 3.92
CA SER A 74 4.62 5.35 2.47
C SER A 74 4.58 6.83 2.10
N LYS A 75 5.44 7.24 1.18
CA LYS A 75 5.57 8.65 0.78
C LYS A 75 5.61 8.73 -0.74
N GLY A 76 5.14 9.87 -1.27
CA GLY A 76 5.30 10.20 -2.68
C GLY A 76 3.98 10.42 -3.42
N SER A 77 4.10 10.49 -4.75
CA SER A 77 2.99 10.76 -5.66
C SER A 77 1.93 9.67 -5.64
N GLU A 78 2.32 8.44 -5.36
CA GLU A 78 1.40 7.29 -5.30
C GLU A 78 0.35 7.44 -4.22
N VAL A 79 0.72 7.96 -3.04
CA VAL A 79 -0.23 8.18 -1.94
C VAL A 79 -1.33 9.14 -2.38
N ARG A 80 -0.94 10.24 -3.05
CA ARG A 80 -1.90 11.21 -3.57
C ARG A 80 -2.82 10.60 -4.63
N LEU A 81 -2.24 9.82 -5.56
CA LEU A 81 -3.01 9.13 -6.60
C LEU A 81 -4.03 8.17 -5.99
N VAL A 82 -3.64 7.42 -4.98
CA VAL A 82 -4.56 6.48 -4.32
C VAL A 82 -5.70 7.22 -3.63
N HIS A 83 -5.45 8.35 -2.98
CA HIS A 83 -6.51 9.17 -2.41
C HIS A 83 -7.48 9.68 -3.49
N LEU A 84 -6.96 10.13 -4.63
CA LEU A 84 -7.81 10.57 -5.75
C LEU A 84 -8.64 9.42 -6.32
N ILE A 85 -8.08 8.22 -6.41
CA ILE A 85 -8.78 7.01 -6.84
C ILE A 85 -9.93 6.69 -5.89
N VAL A 86 -9.68 6.70 -4.59
CA VAL A 86 -10.70 6.43 -3.57
C VAL A 86 -11.81 7.50 -3.61
N ASP A 87 -11.45 8.77 -3.75
CA ASP A 87 -12.42 9.87 -3.85
C ASP A 87 -13.32 9.72 -5.08
N ALA A 88 -12.75 9.38 -6.23
CA ALA A 88 -13.53 9.13 -7.46
C ALA A 88 -14.48 7.95 -7.27
N ALA A 89 -13.99 6.85 -6.70
CA ALA A 89 -14.81 5.66 -6.43
C ALA A 89 -15.94 5.96 -5.45
N LYS A 90 -15.67 6.75 -4.41
CA LYS A 90 -16.67 7.18 -3.44
C LYS A 90 -17.83 7.94 -4.11
N LYS A 91 -17.51 8.84 -5.05
CA LYS A 91 -18.52 9.58 -5.82
C LYS A 91 -19.34 8.66 -6.73
N ILE A 92 -18.68 7.67 -7.35
CA ILE A 92 -19.35 6.68 -8.19
C ILE A 92 -20.33 5.85 -7.36
N VAL A 93 -19.89 5.33 -6.21
CA VAL A 93 -20.74 4.53 -5.32
C VAL A 93 -21.94 5.36 -4.84
N ALA A 94 -21.72 6.62 -4.48
CA ALA A 94 -22.80 7.52 -4.06
C ALA A 94 -23.83 7.78 -5.19
N ALA A 95 -23.39 7.76 -6.45
CA ALA A 95 -24.25 7.95 -7.62
C ALA A 95 -24.86 6.63 -8.13
N SER A 96 -24.59 5.50 -7.50
CA SER A 96 -24.98 4.16 -7.94
C SER A 96 -25.77 3.45 -6.82
N PRO A 97 -27.05 3.79 -6.61
CA PRO A 97 -27.83 3.28 -5.46
C PRO A 97 -28.00 1.75 -5.47
N ASP A 98 -27.87 1.11 -6.64
CA ASP A 98 -28.00 -0.34 -6.75
C ASP A 98 -26.71 -1.10 -6.40
N TYR A 99 -25.61 -0.38 -6.14
CA TYR A 99 -24.35 -0.99 -5.76
C TYR A 99 -24.28 -1.16 -4.22
N ASP A 100 -24.13 -2.41 -3.77
CA ASP A 100 -24.15 -2.77 -2.34
C ASP A 100 -22.81 -2.64 -1.63
N GLY A 101 -21.71 -2.48 -2.37
CA GLY A 101 -20.36 -2.40 -1.79
C GLY A 101 -19.93 -0.99 -1.43
N ASN A 102 -18.76 -0.90 -0.81
CA ASN A 102 -18.12 0.38 -0.51
C ASN A 102 -17.15 0.78 -1.64
N GLU A 103 -16.52 1.95 -1.52
CA GLU A 103 -15.57 2.47 -2.50
C GLU A 103 -14.36 1.58 -2.71
N TYR A 104 -13.86 0.94 -1.65
CA TYR A 104 -12.69 0.04 -1.74
C TYR A 104 -13.01 -1.22 -2.54
N GLN A 105 -14.15 -1.84 -2.25
CA GLN A 105 -14.64 -2.99 -2.99
C GLN A 105 -14.89 -2.64 -4.45
N TYR A 106 -15.39 -1.44 -4.73
CA TYR A 106 -15.61 -0.97 -6.08
C TYR A 106 -14.30 -0.87 -6.87
N VAL A 107 -13.26 -0.25 -6.28
CA VAL A 107 -11.95 -0.14 -6.93
C VAL A 107 -11.36 -1.51 -7.23
N VAL A 108 -11.39 -2.41 -6.25
CA VAL A 108 -10.86 -3.78 -6.44
C VAL A 108 -11.62 -4.52 -7.55
N GLY A 109 -12.94 -4.35 -7.62
CA GLY A 109 -13.75 -4.92 -8.70
C GLY A 109 -13.36 -4.40 -10.09
N VAL A 110 -13.10 -3.10 -10.21
CA VAL A 110 -12.62 -2.51 -11.47
C VAL A 110 -11.23 -3.05 -11.82
N MET A 111 -10.33 -3.14 -10.85
CA MET A 111 -8.99 -3.69 -11.05
C MET A 111 -9.05 -5.15 -11.51
N ALA A 112 -9.94 -5.94 -10.91
CA ALA A 112 -10.12 -7.35 -11.25
C ALA A 112 -10.59 -7.56 -12.69
N GLN A 113 -11.41 -6.65 -13.21
CA GLN A 113 -11.89 -6.70 -14.60
C GLN A 113 -10.84 -6.20 -15.59
N SER A 114 -9.89 -5.41 -15.12
CA SER A 114 -8.81 -4.89 -15.95
C SER A 114 -7.67 -5.90 -16.04
N LYS A 115 -7.18 -6.18 -17.25
CA LYS A 115 -6.02 -7.07 -17.45
C LYS A 115 -4.69 -6.43 -17.05
N MET A 116 -4.72 -5.19 -16.62
CA MET A 116 -3.54 -4.41 -16.28
C MET A 116 -2.95 -4.78 -14.92
N PHE A 117 -3.74 -5.40 -14.02
CA PHE A 117 -3.34 -5.69 -12.65
C PHE A 117 -3.22 -7.20 -12.43
N GLU A 118 -2.01 -7.66 -12.11
CA GLU A 118 -1.74 -9.06 -11.75
C GLU A 118 -2.06 -9.37 -10.31
N ARG A 119 -2.04 -8.33 -9.46
CA ARG A 119 -2.29 -8.43 -8.03
C ARG A 119 -3.43 -7.49 -7.63
N LEU A 120 -4.30 -7.97 -6.74
CA LEU A 120 -5.40 -7.17 -6.21
C LEU A 120 -5.15 -6.85 -4.74
N PRO A 121 -5.46 -5.61 -4.29
CA PRO A 121 -5.35 -5.29 -2.87
C PRO A 121 -6.52 -5.87 -2.07
N GLY A 122 -6.38 -5.89 -0.75
CA GLY A 122 -7.48 -6.19 0.15
C GLY A 122 -8.55 -5.11 0.11
N THR A 123 -9.76 -5.43 0.55
CA THR A 123 -10.90 -4.51 0.52
C THR A 123 -11.17 -3.81 1.85
N GLU A 124 -10.50 -4.23 2.93
CA GLU A 124 -10.55 -3.50 4.18
C GLU A 124 -9.83 -2.16 4.01
N PRO A 125 -10.40 -1.03 4.49
CA PRO A 125 -9.86 0.30 4.20
C PRO A 125 -8.36 0.47 4.49
N ALA A 126 -7.90 0.10 5.67
CA ALA A 126 -6.49 0.25 6.04
C ALA A 126 -5.57 -0.65 5.21
N VAL A 127 -5.98 -1.89 4.96
CA VAL A 127 -5.24 -2.84 4.12
C VAL A 127 -5.17 -2.34 2.68
N PHE A 128 -6.30 -1.90 2.13
CA PHE A 128 -6.38 -1.36 0.78
C PHE A 128 -5.41 -0.18 0.60
N MET A 129 -5.49 0.81 1.50
CA MET A 129 -4.64 2.00 1.41
C MET A 129 -3.16 1.65 1.48
N HIS A 130 -2.77 0.76 2.41
CA HIS A 130 -1.39 0.31 2.52
C HIS A 130 -0.92 -0.40 1.25
N GLU A 131 -1.66 -1.40 0.79
CA GLU A 131 -1.27 -2.20 -0.36
C GLU A 131 -1.22 -1.39 -1.66
N MET A 132 -2.15 -0.45 -1.84
CA MET A 132 -2.12 0.45 -3.01
C MET A 132 -0.93 1.41 -3.00
N CYS A 133 -0.48 1.84 -1.83
CA CYS A 133 0.63 2.80 -1.69
C CYS A 133 2.01 2.16 -1.53
N TYR A 134 2.08 0.85 -1.29
CA TYR A 134 3.33 0.19 -0.90
C TYR A 134 4.34 -0.01 -2.04
N GLY A 135 3.93 0.17 -3.28
CA GLY A 135 4.81 0.01 -4.43
C GLY A 135 4.58 -1.26 -5.24
N TYR A 136 3.49 -1.97 -4.99
CA TYR A 136 3.08 -3.10 -5.81
C TYR A 136 2.58 -2.66 -7.19
N TYR A 137 2.19 -1.41 -7.33
CA TYR A 137 1.62 -0.85 -8.54
C TYR A 137 2.48 0.30 -9.04
N LYS A 138 2.67 0.35 -10.35
CA LYS A 138 3.41 1.43 -11.00
C LYS A 138 2.55 2.69 -11.03
N GLU A 139 3.18 3.85 -10.94
CA GLU A 139 2.50 5.14 -11.04
C GLU A 139 1.61 5.23 -12.28
N GLU A 140 2.08 4.71 -13.41
CA GLU A 140 1.33 4.68 -14.67
C GLU A 140 0.04 3.86 -14.57
N GLN A 141 0.08 2.73 -13.85
CA GLN A 141 -1.10 1.90 -13.62
C GLN A 141 -2.12 2.64 -12.75
N LEU A 142 -1.67 3.32 -11.71
CA LEU A 142 -2.54 4.10 -10.83
C LEU A 142 -3.17 5.29 -11.58
N LYS A 143 -2.40 5.97 -12.42
CA LYS A 143 -2.91 7.05 -13.29
C LYS A 143 -3.97 6.54 -14.25
N SER A 144 -3.73 5.39 -14.88
CA SER A 144 -4.69 4.78 -15.81
C SER A 144 -5.99 4.40 -15.10
N LEU A 145 -5.90 3.85 -13.91
CA LEU A 145 -7.05 3.52 -13.07
C LEU A 145 -7.87 4.77 -12.75
N LEU A 146 -7.20 5.85 -12.35
CA LEU A 146 -7.86 7.13 -12.05
C LEU A 146 -8.57 7.69 -13.27
N VAL A 147 -7.95 7.64 -14.45
CA VAL A 147 -8.55 8.09 -15.71
C VAL A 147 -9.83 7.29 -16.01
N MET A 148 -9.79 5.96 -15.85
CA MET A 148 -10.98 5.11 -16.06
C MET A 148 -12.11 5.47 -15.11
N LEU A 149 -11.83 5.68 -13.84
CA LEU A 149 -12.83 6.05 -12.83
C LEU A 149 -13.44 7.43 -13.13
N ASN A 150 -12.61 8.41 -13.44
CA ASN A 150 -13.07 9.76 -13.77
C ASN A 150 -13.91 9.79 -15.05
N ALA A 151 -13.54 8.99 -16.05
CA ALA A 151 -14.32 8.88 -17.29
C ALA A 151 -15.71 8.29 -17.02
N TYR A 152 -15.78 7.24 -16.19
CA TYR A 152 -17.05 6.63 -15.80
C TYR A 152 -17.91 7.61 -14.97
N LEU A 153 -17.29 8.30 -14.01
CA LEU A 153 -17.98 9.31 -13.21
C LEU A 153 -18.55 10.44 -14.08
N GLY A 154 -17.80 10.88 -15.10
CA GLY A 154 -18.27 11.88 -16.06
C GLY A 154 -19.50 11.41 -16.84
N ARG A 155 -19.52 10.14 -17.26
CA ARG A 155 -20.69 9.55 -17.93
C ARG A 155 -21.91 9.47 -17.01
N LEU A 156 -21.73 9.09 -15.75
CA LEU A 156 -22.82 9.06 -14.78
C LEU A 156 -23.43 10.45 -14.57
N ARG A 157 -22.60 11.47 -14.45
CA ARG A 157 -23.04 12.87 -14.29
C ARG A 157 -23.81 13.37 -15.51
N SER A 158 -23.43 12.98 -16.71
CA SER A 158 -24.12 13.34 -17.94
C SER A 158 -25.51 12.70 -18.04
N ARG A 159 -25.69 11.49 -17.49
CA ARG A 159 -26.99 10.79 -17.50
C ARG A 159 -28.00 11.35 -16.52
N THR A 160 -27.55 12.06 -15.50
CA THR A 160 -28.41 12.63 -14.45
C THR A 160 -28.85 14.07 -14.75
N ARG A 161 -28.39 14.67 -15.84
CA ARG A 161 -28.80 16.01 -16.30
C ARG A 161 -30.01 15.99 -17.17
#